data_aedf9a2c017c3387ed5746e67c00fb04
#
_entry.id   aedf9a2c017c3387ed5746e67c00fb04
#
_cell.length_a   1.000
_cell.length_b   1.000
_cell.length_c   1.000
_cell.angle_alpha   90.00
_cell.angle_beta   90.00
_cell.angle_gamma   90.00
#
_symmetry.space_group_name_H-M   'P 1'
#
loop_
_entity.id
_entity.type
_entity.pdbx_description
1 polymer ?
#
loop_
_entity_poly.entity_id
_entity_poly.type
_entity_poly.pdbx_seq_one_letter_code
_entity_poly.pdbx_strand_id
1 'polypeptide(L)'
;MKNILICLLLLPAIQGYCQATDSFAVHFALRETTLSKANNDYLDNLLKKNKIKPGQKLMLLGYADYRGTPEHNDTVSTERANNVKAYLVSKGFGQDDITECVGKGQIQRPGMTGKAGYAPDRKVLIVIQGTTKMNIKELKVNETINLKNIFFEGGLPDIAQSSMPELENLLNFLNQNKKVTIQIEGHVCCKGINTVNEGPYSNDQQLSELRAKAIYDYLAAKGISKERMKYVGYGTSKPLVYPATTEDQQAKNRRVEVRILSK
;
A
#
# COMPACT_ATOMS: atom_id res chain seq x y z
N MET A 1 -16.00 45.40 -38.18
CA MET A 1 -16.24 43.98 -37.78
C MET A 1 -14.91 43.42 -37.28
N LYS A 2 -14.75 43.29 -35.97
CA LYS A 2 -13.50 42.82 -35.34
C LYS A 2 -13.65 41.32 -35.08
N ASN A 3 -12.86 40.49 -35.78
CA ASN A 3 -12.78 39.06 -35.55
C ASN A 3 -12.00 38.82 -34.28
N ILE A 4 -12.67 38.29 -33.24
CA ILE A 4 -12.06 37.80 -32.02
C ILE A 4 -11.65 36.34 -32.27
N LEU A 5 -10.34 36.13 -32.41
CA LEU A 5 -9.73 34.81 -32.51
C LEU A 5 -9.67 34.22 -31.10
N ILE A 6 -10.57 33.29 -30.78
CA ILE A 6 -10.54 32.53 -29.53
C ILE A 6 -9.45 31.47 -29.67
N CYS A 7 -8.27 31.73 -29.10
CA CYS A 7 -7.26 30.67 -28.89
C CYS A 7 -7.75 29.69 -27.83
N LEU A 8 -8.23 28.53 -28.27
CA LEU A 8 -8.48 27.40 -27.39
C LEU A 8 -7.12 26.87 -26.92
N LEU A 9 -6.72 27.23 -25.72
CA LEU A 9 -5.59 26.59 -25.02
C LEU A 9 -5.99 25.16 -24.69
N LEU A 10 -5.60 24.21 -25.53
CA LEU A 10 -5.59 22.80 -25.22
C LEU A 10 -4.56 22.56 -24.10
N LEU A 11 -5.02 22.57 -22.86
CA LEU A 11 -4.26 22.02 -21.75
C LEU A 11 -4.02 20.53 -22.03
N PRO A 12 -2.76 20.06 -22.07
CA PRO A 12 -2.52 18.63 -22.15
C PRO A 12 -3.14 17.99 -20.93
N ALA A 13 -4.11 17.09 -21.14
CA ALA A 13 -4.61 16.22 -20.10
C ALA A 13 -3.42 15.43 -19.56
N ILE A 14 -2.95 15.80 -18.37
CA ILE A 14 -2.01 14.99 -17.61
C ILE A 14 -2.77 13.72 -17.28
N GLN A 15 -2.63 12.70 -18.12
CA GLN A 15 -3.01 11.35 -17.79
C GLN A 15 -2.08 10.89 -16.67
N GLY A 16 -2.46 11.25 -15.44
CA GLY A 16 -1.91 10.65 -14.26
C GLY A 16 -2.20 9.14 -14.33
N TYR A 17 -1.23 8.35 -14.73
CA TYR A 17 -1.30 6.90 -14.58
C TYR A 17 -1.43 6.62 -13.08
N CYS A 18 -2.67 6.48 -12.63
CA CYS A 18 -3.00 5.92 -11.34
C CYS A 18 -2.54 4.45 -11.37
N GLN A 19 -1.30 4.20 -10.96
CA GLN A 19 -0.81 2.84 -10.80
C GLN A 19 -1.48 2.30 -9.53
N ALA A 20 -2.52 1.49 -9.74
CA ALA A 20 -3.12 0.73 -8.66
C ALA A 20 -2.02 -0.04 -7.92
N THR A 21 -2.06 -0.01 -6.61
CA THR A 21 -1.28 -0.92 -5.77
C THR A 21 -1.49 -2.33 -6.30
N ASP A 22 -0.42 -3.03 -6.64
CA ASP A 22 -0.49 -4.41 -7.13
C ASP A 22 -0.84 -5.36 -5.96
N SER A 23 -1.93 -5.10 -5.27
CA SER A 23 -2.42 -5.89 -4.16
C SER A 23 -3.93 -6.14 -4.26
N PHE A 24 -4.37 -7.31 -3.81
CA PHE A 24 -5.76 -7.75 -3.86
C PHE A 24 -6.18 -8.36 -2.54
N ALA A 25 -7.36 -8.01 -2.04
CA ALA A 25 -7.87 -8.49 -0.77
C ALA A 25 -8.93 -9.59 -0.99
N VAL A 26 -8.71 -10.75 -0.37
CA VAL A 26 -9.69 -11.84 -0.25
C VAL A 26 -10.34 -11.73 1.12
N HIS A 27 -11.62 -11.41 1.19
CA HIS A 27 -12.34 -11.19 2.44
C HIS A 27 -13.01 -12.47 2.95
N PHE A 28 -13.04 -12.63 4.27
CA PHE A 28 -13.61 -13.80 4.95
C PHE A 28 -14.79 -13.42 5.83
N ALA A 29 -15.78 -14.30 5.89
CA ALA A 29 -16.85 -14.19 6.85
C ALA A 29 -16.33 -14.39 8.29
N LEU A 30 -17.19 -14.09 9.26
CA LEU A 30 -16.89 -14.28 10.65
C LEU A 30 -16.62 -15.77 10.95
N ARG A 31 -15.50 -16.05 11.67
CA ARG A 31 -15.06 -17.40 12.03
C ARG A 31 -14.72 -18.31 10.84
N GLU A 32 -14.72 -17.77 9.63
CA GLU A 32 -14.36 -18.54 8.45
C GLU A 32 -12.87 -18.39 8.15
N THR A 33 -12.22 -19.53 7.87
CA THR A 33 -10.84 -19.60 7.40
C THR A 33 -10.75 -20.22 6.02
N THR A 34 -11.75 -21.03 5.63
CA THR A 34 -11.84 -21.66 4.33
C THR A 34 -12.35 -20.70 3.25
N LEU A 35 -11.96 -20.94 1.99
CA LEU A 35 -12.42 -20.15 0.86
C LEU A 35 -13.87 -20.51 0.50
N SER A 36 -14.74 -19.52 0.53
CA SER A 36 -16.11 -19.65 0.03
C SER A 36 -16.12 -19.73 -1.50
N LYS A 37 -17.28 -20.11 -2.08
CA LYS A 37 -17.46 -20.04 -3.54
C LYS A 37 -17.17 -18.64 -4.09
N ALA A 38 -17.63 -17.59 -3.41
CA ALA A 38 -17.39 -16.21 -3.82
C ALA A 38 -15.89 -15.86 -3.82
N ASN A 39 -15.10 -16.37 -2.85
CA ASN A 39 -13.67 -16.19 -2.81
C ASN A 39 -12.98 -16.90 -3.98
N ASN A 40 -13.39 -18.11 -4.29
CA ASN A 40 -12.86 -18.85 -5.43
C ASN A 40 -13.16 -18.13 -6.76
N ASP A 41 -14.41 -17.68 -6.95
CA ASP A 41 -14.83 -16.93 -8.14
C ASP A 41 -14.03 -15.60 -8.26
N TYR A 42 -13.74 -14.93 -7.14
CA TYR A 42 -12.90 -13.72 -7.12
C TYR A 42 -11.47 -14.02 -7.53
N LEU A 43 -10.85 -15.05 -6.96
CA LEU A 43 -9.48 -15.47 -7.30
C LEU A 43 -9.36 -15.91 -8.75
N ASP A 44 -10.33 -16.70 -9.26
CA ASP A 44 -10.39 -17.09 -10.67
C ASP A 44 -10.52 -15.88 -11.61
N ASN A 45 -11.27 -14.86 -11.20
CA ASN A 45 -11.37 -13.62 -11.97
C ASN A 45 -10.05 -12.84 -12.00
N LEU A 46 -9.28 -12.81 -10.90
CA LEU A 46 -7.95 -12.21 -10.88
C LEU A 46 -7.01 -12.93 -11.86
N LEU A 47 -7.04 -14.26 -11.88
CA LEU A 47 -6.27 -15.09 -12.82
C LEU A 47 -6.67 -14.85 -14.27
N LYS A 48 -7.98 -14.94 -14.56
CA LYS A 48 -8.53 -14.72 -15.90
C LYS A 48 -8.21 -13.34 -16.46
N LYS A 49 -8.19 -12.32 -15.61
CA LYS A 49 -7.82 -10.93 -15.99
C LYS A 49 -6.32 -10.68 -15.99
N ASN A 50 -5.50 -11.69 -15.79
CA ASN A 50 -4.04 -11.56 -15.65
C ASN A 50 -3.61 -10.52 -14.59
N LYS A 51 -4.43 -10.34 -13.55
CA LYS A 51 -4.06 -9.48 -12.41
C LYS A 51 -3.00 -10.13 -11.53
N ILE A 52 -3.10 -11.45 -11.36
CA ILE A 52 -2.08 -12.34 -10.81
C ILE A 52 -1.86 -13.50 -11.78
N LYS A 53 -0.65 -14.03 -11.86
CA LYS A 53 -0.32 -15.15 -12.75
C LYS A 53 0.84 -15.99 -12.20
N PRO A 54 0.91 -17.30 -12.49
CA PRO A 54 2.07 -18.11 -12.16
C PRO A 54 3.39 -17.47 -12.63
N GLY A 55 4.45 -17.63 -11.85
CA GLY A 55 5.75 -16.99 -12.07
C GLY A 55 5.87 -15.56 -11.48
N GLN A 56 4.79 -14.95 -11.00
CA GLN A 56 4.88 -13.72 -10.21
C GLN A 56 5.19 -14.05 -8.75
N LYS A 57 6.07 -13.27 -8.15
CA LYS A 57 6.36 -13.37 -6.73
C LYS A 57 5.23 -12.69 -5.91
N LEU A 58 4.62 -13.43 -5.03
CA LEU A 58 3.49 -12.99 -4.21
C LEU A 58 3.82 -13.11 -2.73
N MET A 59 3.29 -12.19 -1.93
CA MET A 59 3.18 -12.32 -0.48
C MET A 59 1.70 -12.48 -0.12
N LEU A 60 1.41 -13.37 0.82
CA LEU A 60 0.07 -13.63 1.33
C LEU A 60 0.05 -13.27 2.81
N LEU A 61 -0.62 -12.16 3.13
CA LEU A 61 -0.68 -11.61 4.48
C LEU A 61 -2.10 -11.76 5.01
N GLY A 62 -2.29 -12.69 5.94
CA GLY A 62 -3.57 -12.96 6.58
C GLY A 62 -3.83 -12.01 7.75
N TYR A 63 -5.07 -11.55 7.88
CA TYR A 63 -5.51 -10.66 8.96
C TYR A 63 -6.81 -11.16 9.59
N ALA A 64 -6.98 -10.86 10.88
CA ALA A 64 -8.20 -11.02 11.63
C ALA A 64 -8.73 -9.65 12.11
N ASP A 65 -10.01 -9.60 12.47
CA ASP A 65 -10.55 -8.41 13.15
C ASP A 65 -10.16 -8.45 14.65
N TYR A 66 -10.41 -7.36 15.35
CA TYR A 66 -10.01 -7.14 16.75
C TYR A 66 -10.72 -8.06 17.77
N ARG A 67 -11.64 -8.93 17.35
CA ARG A 67 -12.37 -9.85 18.25
C ARG A 67 -11.60 -11.13 18.49
N GLY A 68 -11.66 -11.61 19.69
CA GLY A 68 -10.95 -12.79 20.13
C GLY A 68 -9.66 -12.47 20.86
N THR A 69 -8.89 -13.49 21.20
CA THR A 69 -7.57 -13.30 21.78
C THR A 69 -6.52 -13.14 20.68
N PRO A 70 -5.40 -12.47 20.94
CA PRO A 70 -4.29 -12.37 19.99
C PRO A 70 -3.87 -13.72 19.43
N GLU A 71 -3.71 -14.73 20.28
CA GLU A 71 -3.27 -16.08 19.90
C GLU A 71 -4.28 -16.77 18.96
N HIS A 72 -5.58 -16.60 19.22
CA HIS A 72 -6.63 -17.11 18.33
C HIS A 72 -6.59 -16.40 16.98
N ASN A 73 -6.40 -15.09 16.99
CA ASN A 73 -6.37 -14.29 15.76
C ASN A 73 -5.10 -14.55 14.93
N ASP A 74 -3.97 -14.87 15.57
CA ASP A 74 -2.77 -15.33 14.88
C ASP A 74 -3.02 -16.66 14.15
N THR A 75 -3.68 -17.61 14.83
CA THR A 75 -4.07 -18.90 14.22
C THR A 75 -5.01 -18.67 13.02
N VAL A 76 -6.12 -17.96 13.23
CA VAL A 76 -7.12 -17.70 12.18
C VAL A 76 -6.52 -17.00 10.97
N SER A 77 -5.68 -15.99 11.20
CA SER A 77 -5.04 -15.22 10.12
C SER A 77 -4.06 -16.09 9.33
N THR A 78 -3.30 -16.97 10.01
CA THR A 78 -2.38 -17.92 9.39
C THR A 78 -3.12 -18.96 8.54
N GLU A 79 -4.20 -19.55 9.07
CA GLU A 79 -5.04 -20.50 8.32
C GLU A 79 -5.63 -19.88 7.06
N ARG A 80 -6.13 -18.65 7.13
CA ARG A 80 -6.63 -17.92 5.96
C ARG A 80 -5.56 -17.77 4.88
N ALA A 81 -4.35 -17.33 5.26
CA ALA A 81 -3.24 -17.19 4.34
C ALA A 81 -2.88 -18.51 3.67
N ASN A 82 -2.81 -19.60 4.47
CA ASN A 82 -2.50 -20.93 3.97
C ASN A 82 -3.58 -21.48 3.01
N ASN A 83 -4.86 -21.21 3.25
CA ASN A 83 -5.94 -21.63 2.36
C ASN A 83 -5.88 -20.88 1.01
N VAL A 84 -5.55 -19.58 1.02
CA VAL A 84 -5.30 -18.84 -0.23
C VAL A 84 -4.07 -19.39 -0.95
N LYS A 85 -2.97 -19.69 -0.24
CA LYS A 85 -1.78 -20.31 -0.81
C LYS A 85 -2.12 -21.64 -1.49
N ALA A 86 -2.81 -22.54 -0.78
CA ALA A 86 -3.20 -23.83 -1.32
C ALA A 86 -4.03 -23.69 -2.61
N TYR A 87 -4.96 -22.74 -2.64
CA TYR A 87 -5.74 -22.45 -3.82
C TYR A 87 -4.88 -21.97 -4.99
N LEU A 88 -3.98 -21.00 -4.77
CA LEU A 88 -3.11 -20.48 -5.84
C LEU A 88 -2.16 -21.57 -6.38
N VAL A 89 -1.61 -22.41 -5.49
CA VAL A 89 -0.79 -23.56 -5.90
C VAL A 89 -1.61 -24.54 -6.76
N SER A 90 -2.87 -24.80 -6.42
CA SER A 90 -3.77 -25.64 -7.25
C SER A 90 -4.06 -25.04 -8.61
N LYS A 91 -3.86 -23.72 -8.79
CA LYS A 91 -4.00 -22.98 -10.05
C LYS A 91 -2.69 -22.78 -10.80
N GLY A 92 -1.62 -23.48 -10.39
CA GLY A 92 -0.35 -23.53 -11.13
C GLY A 92 0.73 -22.58 -10.62
N PHE A 93 0.55 -21.90 -9.48
CA PHE A 93 1.67 -21.17 -8.85
C PHE A 93 2.67 -22.15 -8.27
N GLY A 94 3.95 -21.91 -8.52
CA GLY A 94 5.03 -22.64 -7.87
C GLY A 94 5.13 -22.29 -6.38
N GLN A 95 5.72 -23.19 -5.59
CA GLN A 95 5.99 -22.90 -4.16
C GLN A 95 6.86 -21.63 -4.01
N ASP A 96 7.83 -21.47 -4.90
CA ASP A 96 8.73 -20.32 -4.91
C ASP A 96 8.05 -19.02 -5.40
N ASP A 97 6.86 -19.09 -6.00
CA ASP A 97 6.09 -17.90 -6.34
C ASP A 97 5.48 -17.25 -5.10
N ILE A 98 5.30 -18.01 -4.02
CA ILE A 98 4.80 -17.51 -2.76
C ILE A 98 5.99 -17.26 -1.80
N THR A 99 6.51 -16.06 -1.84
CA THR A 99 7.72 -15.68 -1.10
C THR A 99 7.48 -15.47 0.40
N GLU A 100 6.26 -15.11 0.78
CA GLU A 100 5.80 -15.01 2.16
C GLU A 100 4.36 -15.48 2.27
N CYS A 101 4.05 -16.27 3.31
CA CYS A 101 2.68 -16.67 3.63
C CYS A 101 2.56 -16.67 5.15
N VAL A 102 1.98 -15.63 5.73
CA VAL A 102 2.01 -15.38 7.17
C VAL A 102 0.69 -14.79 7.67
N GLY A 103 0.27 -15.23 8.87
CA GLY A 103 -0.74 -14.53 9.66
C GLY A 103 -0.12 -13.30 10.34
N LYS A 104 -0.80 -12.19 10.28
CA LYS A 104 -0.46 -10.92 10.97
C LYS A 104 -1.36 -10.67 12.18
N GLY A 105 -2.14 -11.69 12.58
CA GLY A 105 -3.05 -11.55 13.71
C GLY A 105 -4.16 -10.53 13.48
N GLN A 106 -4.55 -9.87 14.55
CA GLN A 106 -5.62 -8.88 14.52
C GLN A 106 -5.12 -7.47 14.15
N ILE A 107 -5.90 -6.78 13.33
CA ILE A 107 -5.70 -5.35 13.11
C ILE A 107 -6.20 -4.61 14.36
N GLN A 108 -5.29 -3.87 15.00
CA GLN A 108 -5.63 -3.07 16.16
C GLN A 108 -6.51 -1.89 15.74
N ARG A 109 -7.64 -1.73 16.44
CA ARG A 109 -8.54 -0.59 16.24
C ARG A 109 -8.88 0.00 17.61
N PRO A 110 -8.04 0.93 18.10
CA PRO A 110 -8.29 1.60 19.37
C PRO A 110 -9.71 2.19 19.41
N GLY A 111 -10.42 1.99 20.54
CA GLY A 111 -11.79 2.48 20.70
C GLY A 111 -12.90 1.57 20.14
N MET A 112 -12.57 0.58 19.31
CA MET A 112 -13.54 -0.39 18.81
C MET A 112 -13.66 -1.61 19.74
N THR A 113 -14.74 -1.68 20.51
CA THR A 113 -15.00 -2.78 21.46
C THR A 113 -16.25 -3.59 21.15
N GLY A 114 -16.92 -3.29 20.04
CA GLY A 114 -18.21 -3.89 19.68
C GLY A 114 -18.14 -5.36 19.32
N LYS A 115 -19.19 -6.16 19.68
CA LYS A 115 -19.29 -7.59 19.35
C LYS A 115 -19.40 -7.88 17.86
N ALA A 116 -19.75 -6.89 17.03
CA ALA A 116 -19.92 -7.05 15.59
C ALA A 116 -18.58 -7.29 14.84
N GLY A 117 -17.46 -6.83 15.41
CA GLY A 117 -16.17 -6.84 14.73
C GLY A 117 -16.11 -5.89 13.54
N TYR A 118 -15.05 -5.99 12.75
CA TYR A 118 -14.88 -5.17 11.55
C TYR A 118 -14.57 -6.04 10.35
N ALA A 119 -15.58 -6.25 9.50
CA ALA A 119 -15.50 -7.16 8.36
C ALA A 119 -14.32 -6.87 7.39
N PRO A 120 -13.97 -5.62 7.08
CA PRO A 120 -12.84 -5.33 6.19
C PRO A 120 -11.46 -5.81 6.70
N ASP A 121 -11.33 -6.09 8.01
CA ASP A 121 -10.08 -6.60 8.58
C ASP A 121 -9.93 -8.10 8.43
N ARG A 122 -11.01 -8.84 8.20
CA ARG A 122 -10.99 -10.28 7.97
C ARG A 122 -10.60 -10.56 6.52
N LYS A 123 -9.32 -10.55 6.23
CA LYS A 123 -8.82 -10.66 4.85
C LYS A 123 -7.49 -11.38 4.74
N VAL A 124 -7.19 -11.83 3.54
CA VAL A 124 -5.84 -12.12 3.09
C VAL A 124 -5.49 -11.09 2.01
N LEU A 125 -4.42 -10.36 2.22
CA LEU A 125 -3.88 -9.44 1.23
C LEU A 125 -2.89 -10.22 0.34
N ILE A 126 -3.18 -10.31 -0.94
CA ILE A 126 -2.27 -10.83 -1.97
C ILE A 126 -1.48 -9.64 -2.49
N VAL A 127 -0.20 -9.59 -2.18
CA VAL A 127 0.70 -8.51 -2.61
C VAL A 127 1.58 -9.03 -3.73
N ILE A 128 1.52 -8.40 -4.90
CA ILE A 128 2.46 -8.71 -5.97
C ILE A 128 3.79 -8.05 -5.64
N GLN A 129 4.82 -8.87 -5.47
CA GLN A 129 6.19 -8.37 -5.32
C GLN A 129 6.69 -7.84 -6.66
N GLY A 130 6.33 -6.62 -6.95
CA GLY A 130 6.86 -5.86 -8.04
C GLY A 130 7.37 -4.56 -7.48
N THR A 131 8.67 -4.35 -7.51
CA THR A 131 9.23 -3.08 -7.09
C THR A 131 8.91 -2.00 -8.12
N THR A 132 8.77 -0.78 -7.67
CA THR A 132 8.60 0.37 -8.54
C THR A 132 9.78 0.48 -9.50
N LYS A 133 9.52 0.50 -10.81
CA LYS A 133 10.60 0.71 -11.78
C LYS A 133 11.12 2.13 -11.65
N MET A 134 12.38 2.25 -11.23
CA MET A 134 13.08 3.53 -11.12
C MET A 134 14.24 3.56 -12.10
N ASN A 135 14.07 4.26 -13.21
CA ASN A 135 15.11 4.43 -14.22
C ASN A 135 15.49 5.92 -14.30
N ILE A 136 16.71 6.25 -13.85
CA ILE A 136 17.19 7.64 -13.80
C ILE A 136 17.11 8.37 -15.15
N LYS A 137 17.20 7.65 -16.28
CA LYS A 137 17.12 8.26 -17.61
C LYS A 137 15.71 8.72 -17.94
N GLU A 138 14.69 8.05 -17.41
CA GLU A 138 13.27 8.32 -17.67
C GLU A 138 12.68 9.32 -16.68
N LEU A 139 13.23 9.39 -15.45
CA LEU A 139 12.73 10.27 -14.40
C LEU A 139 13.07 11.74 -14.70
N LYS A 140 12.15 12.63 -14.42
CA LYS A 140 12.33 14.10 -14.53
C LYS A 140 12.49 14.72 -13.15
N VAL A 141 13.20 15.85 -13.10
CA VAL A 141 13.21 16.69 -11.89
C VAL A 141 11.79 17.19 -11.60
N ASN A 142 11.40 17.18 -10.34
CA ASN A 142 10.04 17.45 -9.84
C ASN A 142 9.00 16.37 -10.17
N GLU A 143 9.38 15.29 -10.85
CA GLU A 143 8.50 14.13 -11.02
C GLU A 143 8.33 13.39 -9.69
N THR A 144 7.12 12.92 -9.47
CA THR A 144 6.75 12.14 -8.27
C THR A 144 6.51 10.68 -8.67
N ILE A 145 7.15 9.78 -7.95
CA ILE A 145 7.03 8.34 -8.11
C ILE A 145 6.23 7.81 -6.91
N ASN A 146 5.12 7.17 -7.18
CA ASN A 146 4.39 6.46 -6.12
C ASN A 146 5.13 5.16 -5.81
N LEU A 147 5.59 4.99 -4.57
CA LEU A 147 6.19 3.76 -4.09
C LEU A 147 5.10 2.69 -3.92
N LYS A 148 5.24 1.61 -4.66
CA LYS A 148 4.34 0.46 -4.55
C LYS A 148 4.67 -0.33 -3.27
N ASN A 149 3.64 -0.96 -2.72
CA ASN A 149 3.83 -1.92 -1.61
C ASN A 149 4.52 -1.34 -0.36
N ILE A 150 4.33 -0.06 -0.09
CA ILE A 150 4.68 0.54 1.20
C ILE A 150 3.45 0.49 2.11
N PHE A 151 3.53 -0.30 3.14
CA PHE A 151 2.48 -0.51 4.13
C PHE A 151 2.98 -0.08 5.51
N PHE A 152 2.04 0.36 6.33
CA PHE A 152 2.27 0.72 7.72
C PHE A 152 1.33 -0.07 8.60
N GLU A 153 1.76 -0.38 9.81
CA GLU A 153 0.89 -1.02 10.78
C GLU A 153 -0.31 -0.11 11.11
N GLY A 154 -1.44 -0.71 11.45
CA GLY A 154 -2.73 -0.02 11.53
C GLY A 154 -2.70 1.26 12.35
N GLY A 155 -2.84 2.43 11.70
CA GLY A 155 -2.84 3.74 12.36
C GLY A 155 -1.48 4.23 12.86
N LEU A 156 -0.38 3.47 12.65
CA LEU A 156 0.96 3.77 13.14
C LEU A 156 1.90 4.22 12.00
N PRO A 157 3.05 4.83 12.32
CA PRO A 157 4.11 5.13 11.35
C PRO A 157 5.06 3.95 11.12
N ASP A 158 4.89 2.82 11.84
CA ASP A 158 5.77 1.67 11.77
C ASP A 158 5.65 0.99 10.42
N ILE A 159 6.79 0.85 9.73
CA ILE A 159 6.85 0.25 8.41
C ILE A 159 6.63 -1.26 8.52
N ALA A 160 5.64 -1.78 7.83
CA ALA A 160 5.39 -3.21 7.79
C ALA A 160 6.55 -3.96 7.10
N GLN A 161 6.87 -5.16 7.59
CA GLN A 161 7.95 -6.00 7.03
C GLN A 161 7.76 -6.27 5.53
N SER A 162 6.51 -6.34 5.08
CA SER A 162 6.14 -6.48 3.66
C SER A 162 6.60 -5.35 2.76
N SER A 163 6.98 -4.20 3.32
CA SER A 163 7.49 -3.05 2.58
C SER A 163 8.99 -3.14 2.25
N MET A 164 9.72 -4.07 2.89
CA MET A 164 11.18 -4.14 2.78
C MET A 164 11.69 -4.27 1.34
N PRO A 165 11.10 -5.09 0.45
CA PRO A 165 11.56 -5.20 -0.94
C PRO A 165 11.50 -3.87 -1.69
N GLU A 166 10.47 -3.05 -1.45
CA GLU A 166 10.33 -1.73 -2.09
C GLU A 166 11.32 -0.72 -1.52
N LEU A 167 11.56 -0.76 -0.22
CA LEU A 167 12.57 0.08 0.43
C LEU A 167 13.98 -0.26 -0.02
N GLU A 168 14.31 -1.54 -0.17
CA GLU A 168 15.58 -2.00 -0.71
C GLU A 168 15.77 -1.58 -2.16
N ASN A 169 14.71 -1.63 -2.97
CA ASN A 169 14.73 -1.14 -4.34
C ASN A 169 15.02 0.37 -4.40
N LEU A 170 14.39 1.18 -3.55
CA LEU A 170 14.67 2.62 -3.44
C LEU A 170 16.11 2.87 -2.95
N LEU A 171 16.56 2.11 -1.96
CA LEU A 171 17.94 2.17 -1.45
C LEU A 171 18.96 1.88 -2.56
N ASN A 172 18.75 0.80 -3.32
CA ASN A 172 19.61 0.43 -4.44
C ASN A 172 19.62 1.51 -5.53
N PHE A 173 18.47 2.07 -5.87
CA PHE A 173 18.38 3.19 -6.81
C PHE A 173 19.21 4.40 -6.34
N LEU A 174 19.11 4.80 -5.06
CA LEU A 174 19.85 5.91 -4.50
C LEU A 174 21.38 5.65 -4.41
N ASN A 175 21.77 4.39 -4.16
CA ASN A 175 23.15 3.98 -4.13
C ASN A 175 23.80 3.99 -5.52
N GLN A 176 23.07 3.61 -6.55
CA GLN A 176 23.53 3.67 -7.94
C GLN A 176 23.55 5.09 -8.49
N ASN A 177 22.73 5.99 -7.97
CA ASN A 177 22.55 7.36 -8.45
C ASN A 177 22.91 8.38 -7.36
N LYS A 178 24.19 8.50 -7.04
CA LYS A 178 24.69 9.25 -5.88
C LYS A 178 24.42 10.76 -5.91
N LYS A 179 24.14 11.34 -7.07
CA LYS A 179 23.79 12.76 -7.24
C LYS A 179 22.30 13.04 -7.06
N VAL A 180 21.46 12.02 -7.14
CA VAL A 180 20.00 12.17 -6.99
C VAL A 180 19.69 12.60 -5.57
N THR A 181 18.86 13.64 -5.46
CA THR A 181 18.23 14.07 -4.22
C THR A 181 16.73 13.91 -4.31
N ILE A 182 16.10 13.55 -3.20
CA ILE A 182 14.68 13.20 -3.15
C ILE A 182 13.94 13.90 -2.01
N GLN A 183 12.62 14.01 -2.18
CA GLN A 183 11.70 14.31 -1.10
C GLN A 183 10.71 13.16 -0.96
N ILE A 184 10.58 12.62 0.24
CA ILE A 184 9.64 11.57 0.60
C ILE A 184 8.34 12.24 1.05
N GLU A 185 7.23 11.95 0.38
CA GLU A 185 5.94 12.60 0.56
C GLU A 185 4.93 11.61 1.12
N GLY A 186 4.49 11.81 2.36
CA GLY A 186 3.49 10.97 3.01
C GLY A 186 2.08 11.50 2.82
N HIS A 187 1.13 10.59 2.58
CA HIS A 187 -0.28 10.90 2.42
C HIS A 187 -1.14 9.94 3.25
N VAL A 188 -2.24 10.45 3.77
CA VAL A 188 -3.29 9.65 4.42
C VAL A 188 -4.62 9.86 3.70
N CYS A 189 -5.56 8.94 3.90
CA CYS A 189 -6.89 9.11 3.35
C CYS A 189 -7.81 9.82 4.33
N CYS A 190 -8.70 10.55 3.72
CA CYS A 190 -10.05 10.88 4.18
C CYS A 190 -10.15 11.28 5.66
N LYS A 191 -10.45 12.55 5.91
CA LYS A 191 -11.01 12.93 7.22
C LYS A 191 -12.21 12.03 7.46
N GLY A 192 -12.09 11.14 8.47
CA GLY A 192 -13.09 10.12 8.70
C GLY A 192 -14.46 10.71 8.86
N ILE A 193 -15.39 10.21 8.04
CA ILE A 193 -16.79 10.19 8.42
C ILE A 193 -16.83 9.20 9.58
N ASN A 194 -16.84 9.69 10.83
CA ASN A 194 -16.92 8.93 12.07
C ASN A 194 -15.70 8.09 12.48
N THR A 195 -14.47 8.43 12.11
CA THR A 195 -13.34 7.91 12.87
C THR A 195 -13.05 8.90 14.00
N VAL A 196 -13.52 8.57 15.18
CA VAL A 196 -12.93 9.05 16.43
C VAL A 196 -11.43 8.86 16.29
N ASN A 197 -10.64 9.87 16.58
CA ASN A 197 -9.16 9.89 16.46
C ASN A 197 -8.55 8.68 17.17
N GLU A 198 -8.17 7.66 16.41
CA GLU A 198 -7.99 6.31 16.94
C GLU A 198 -6.56 5.83 16.81
N GLY A 199 -5.64 6.76 16.85
CA GLY A 199 -4.23 6.51 17.02
C GLY A 199 -3.63 7.55 17.98
N PRO A 200 -2.41 7.30 18.47
CA PRO A 200 -1.71 8.24 19.36
C PRO A 200 -1.34 9.56 18.66
N TYR A 201 -1.67 9.71 17.36
CA TYR A 201 -1.34 10.87 16.55
C TYR A 201 -2.59 11.73 16.30
N SER A 202 -2.56 12.95 16.79
CA SER A 202 -3.71 13.83 16.91
C SER A 202 -4.23 14.41 15.57
N ASN A 203 -3.53 14.22 14.47
CA ASN A 203 -3.99 14.68 13.15
C ASN A 203 -3.35 13.95 11.97
N ASP A 204 -4.04 13.96 10.85
CA ASP A 204 -3.63 13.33 9.59
C ASP A 204 -2.30 13.87 9.04
N GLN A 205 -2.02 15.14 9.28
CA GLN A 205 -0.78 15.79 8.88
C GLN A 205 0.41 15.15 9.61
N GLN A 206 0.31 15.00 10.92
CA GLN A 206 1.35 14.41 11.76
C GLN A 206 1.60 12.95 11.41
N LEU A 207 0.55 12.14 11.23
CA LEU A 207 0.70 10.73 10.87
C LEU A 207 1.38 10.57 9.49
N SER A 208 0.98 11.38 8.51
CA SER A 208 1.58 11.33 7.17
C SER A 208 3.06 11.76 7.18
N GLU A 209 3.41 12.74 7.99
CA GLU A 209 4.80 13.18 8.16
C GLU A 209 5.64 12.11 8.86
N LEU A 210 5.15 11.50 9.92
CA LEU A 210 5.83 10.42 10.63
C LEU A 210 6.07 9.20 9.73
N ARG A 211 5.13 8.87 8.85
CA ARG A 211 5.31 7.81 7.86
C ARG A 211 6.40 8.13 6.84
N ALA A 212 6.43 9.34 6.33
CA ALA A 212 7.50 9.79 5.44
C ALA A 212 8.86 9.80 6.17
N LYS A 213 8.87 10.25 7.45
CA LYS A 213 10.05 10.23 8.31
C LYS A 213 10.57 8.82 8.57
N ALA A 214 9.71 7.85 8.79
CA ALA A 214 10.14 6.47 9.01
C ALA A 214 10.94 5.91 7.82
N ILE A 215 10.53 6.21 6.59
CA ILE A 215 11.28 5.84 5.39
C ILE A 215 12.61 6.62 5.30
N TYR A 216 12.60 7.91 5.59
CA TYR A 216 13.81 8.72 5.66
C TYR A 216 14.82 8.16 6.67
N ASP A 217 14.37 7.81 7.88
CA ASP A 217 15.21 7.24 8.93
C ASP A 217 15.78 5.87 8.52
N TYR A 218 14.96 5.02 7.88
CA TYR A 218 15.43 3.76 7.32
C TYR A 218 16.56 3.95 6.31
N LEU A 219 16.38 4.84 5.34
CA LEU A 219 17.39 5.11 4.30
C LEU A 219 18.65 5.73 4.91
N ALA A 220 18.53 6.64 5.88
CA ALA A 220 19.66 7.24 6.60
C ALA A 220 20.44 6.17 7.39
N ALA A 221 19.75 5.26 8.08
CA ALA A 221 20.37 4.15 8.79
C ALA A 221 21.10 3.17 7.83
N LYS A 222 20.69 3.10 6.57
CA LYS A 222 21.35 2.33 5.50
C LYS A 222 22.45 3.11 4.76
N GLY A 223 22.81 4.30 5.24
CA GLY A 223 23.96 5.07 4.75
C GLY A 223 23.66 6.08 3.64
N ILE A 224 22.39 6.35 3.32
CA ILE A 224 22.07 7.47 2.42
C ILE A 224 22.24 8.78 3.19
N SER A 225 23.05 9.71 2.62
CA SER A 225 23.29 11.01 3.24
C SER A 225 21.99 11.80 3.43
N LYS A 226 21.87 12.41 4.61
CA LYS A 226 20.70 13.21 5.01
C LYS A 226 20.50 14.44 4.12
N GLU A 227 21.57 15.01 3.59
CA GLU A 227 21.53 16.15 2.67
C GLU A 227 20.87 15.81 1.33
N ARG A 228 20.82 14.53 0.99
CA ARG A 228 20.18 14.04 -0.23
C ARG A 228 18.69 13.78 -0.08
N MET A 229 18.16 13.89 1.12
CA MET A 229 16.78 13.49 1.42
C MET A 229 16.06 14.57 2.21
N LYS A 230 14.78 14.75 1.87
CA LYS A 230 13.79 15.50 2.67
C LYS A 230 12.57 14.64 2.87
N TYR A 231 11.76 14.96 3.86
CA TYR A 231 10.46 14.34 4.05
C TYR A 231 9.41 15.39 4.37
N VAL A 232 8.17 15.11 4.02
CA VAL A 232 7.01 15.96 4.30
C VAL A 232 5.74 15.10 4.37
N GLY A 233 4.82 15.45 5.26
CA GLY A 233 3.47 14.92 5.30
C GLY A 233 2.51 15.90 4.63
N TYR A 234 1.61 15.41 3.81
CA TYR A 234 0.55 16.20 3.21
C TYR A 234 -0.83 15.92 3.82
N GLY A 235 -0.92 15.01 4.79
CA GLY A 235 -2.21 14.61 5.33
C GLY A 235 -3.17 14.20 4.22
N THR A 236 -4.37 14.76 4.25
CA THR A 236 -5.42 14.56 3.23
C THR A 236 -5.44 15.64 2.14
N SER A 237 -4.49 16.57 2.12
CA SER A 237 -4.55 17.76 1.24
C SER A 237 -4.28 17.46 -0.24
N LYS A 238 -3.66 16.32 -0.56
CA LYS A 238 -3.34 15.91 -1.93
C LYS A 238 -3.89 14.51 -2.24
N PRO A 239 -5.22 14.32 -2.34
CA PRO A 239 -5.79 13.04 -2.66
C PRO A 239 -5.56 12.69 -4.15
N LEU A 240 -5.35 11.40 -4.47
CA LEU A 240 -5.39 10.89 -5.84
C LEU A 240 -6.83 10.63 -6.31
N VAL A 241 -7.71 10.29 -5.36
CA VAL A 241 -9.13 10.04 -5.63
C VAL A 241 -9.98 10.85 -4.66
N TYR A 242 -10.92 11.64 -5.21
CA TYR A 242 -11.86 12.42 -4.41
C TYR A 242 -13.23 12.50 -5.12
N PRO A 243 -14.34 12.22 -4.45
CA PRO A 243 -14.40 11.59 -3.13
C PRO A 243 -13.93 10.14 -3.15
N ALA A 244 -13.29 9.66 -2.06
CA ALA A 244 -12.87 8.28 -1.89
C ALA A 244 -13.91 7.54 -1.02
N THR A 245 -14.87 6.89 -1.67
CA THR A 245 -16.02 6.25 -1.03
C THR A 245 -15.85 4.75 -0.82
N THR A 246 -14.89 4.13 -1.51
CA THR A 246 -14.58 2.71 -1.37
C THR A 246 -13.22 2.50 -0.71
N GLU A 247 -13.00 1.35 -0.07
CA GLU A 247 -11.71 1.01 0.54
C GLU A 247 -10.57 1.05 -0.48
N ASP A 248 -10.78 0.59 -1.72
CA ASP A 248 -9.78 0.65 -2.79
C ASP A 248 -9.39 2.09 -3.16
N GLN A 249 -10.37 3.00 -3.16
CA GLN A 249 -10.14 4.43 -3.40
C GLN A 249 -9.38 5.06 -2.23
N GLN A 250 -9.75 4.71 -1.01
CA GLN A 250 -9.09 5.17 0.20
C GLN A 250 -7.66 4.65 0.29
N ALA A 251 -7.44 3.37 -0.05
CA ALA A 251 -6.11 2.76 -0.10
C ALA A 251 -5.17 3.48 -1.07
N LYS A 252 -5.66 3.96 -2.21
CA LYS A 252 -4.86 4.77 -3.15
C LYS A 252 -4.41 6.10 -2.56
N ASN A 253 -5.20 6.69 -1.66
CA ASN A 253 -4.83 7.92 -0.99
C ASN A 253 -3.83 7.69 0.17
N ARG A 254 -3.85 6.51 0.81
CA ARG A 254 -2.87 6.10 1.83
C ARG A 254 -1.59 5.61 1.16
N ARG A 255 -0.70 6.51 0.82
CA ARG A 255 0.49 6.21 0.05
C ARG A 255 1.72 7.00 0.50
N VAL A 256 2.88 6.58 0.04
CA VAL A 256 4.11 7.37 0.07
C VAL A 256 4.62 7.54 -1.36
N GLU A 257 4.99 8.75 -1.68
CA GLU A 257 5.59 9.12 -2.95
C GLU A 257 7.03 9.61 -2.75
N VAL A 258 7.85 9.48 -3.78
CA VAL A 258 9.19 10.04 -3.82
C VAL A 258 9.27 11.04 -4.96
N ARG A 259 9.55 12.29 -4.64
CA ARG A 259 9.79 13.36 -5.61
C ARG A 259 11.28 13.47 -5.88
N ILE A 260 11.67 13.53 -7.15
CA ILE A 260 13.05 13.78 -7.56
C ILE A 260 13.31 15.28 -7.49
N LEU A 261 14.24 15.70 -6.65
CA LEU A 261 14.61 17.11 -6.48
C LEU A 261 15.77 17.53 -7.40
N SER A 262 16.73 16.61 -7.61
CA SER A 262 17.84 16.80 -8.54
C SER A 262 18.41 15.46 -9.02
N LYS A 263 19.20 15.46 -10.10
CA LYS A 263 19.87 14.28 -10.65
C LYS A 263 21.39 14.49 -10.69
#